data_6711d450760e2089fef050cbad448b22
#
_entry.id   6711d450760e2089fef050cbad448b22
#
_cell.length_a   1.000
_cell.length_b   1.000
_cell.length_c   1.000
_cell.angle_alpha   90.00
_cell.angle_beta   90.00
_cell.angle_gamma   90.00
#
_symmetry.space_group_name_H-M   'P 1'
#
loop_
_entity.id
_entity.type
_entity.pdbx_description
1 polymer ?
#
loop_
_entity_poly.entity_id
_entity_poly.type
_entity_poly.pdbx_seq_one_letter_code
_entity_poly.pdbx_strand_id
1 'polypeptide(L)'
;MSQRTPQDVDRLVELITRRVEAELGKLRGAAPAATGEGRSCGACPARGQCDARAVTGAIDAGAARISATVGVDAPPCSHVAPLIDHTLLKPEATRDELRQVAEEAKRYGFATVCVNSANVRFVAQILDGSGVKPIAVVGFPTGAATASAKAYETREAVRNGAKEIDMVLNIGALKSKDYALVHADIAAVVDAAGKVPVKVILETSKLERDEKVIACAISKAAGAAFVKTSTGFGGGGATAEDIGLMRAIVGDDMGVKASGGVRSFEDAEAMVRAGANRIGTSSSIAIVKCEKPAAGAKKSY
;
A
#
# COMPACT_ATOMS: atom_id res chain seq x y z
N MET A 1 1.10 -6.26 28.18
CA MET A 1 0.91 -7.10 26.98
C MET A 1 1.97 -8.18 27.01
N SER A 2 1.57 -9.46 26.97
CA SER A 2 2.51 -10.58 27.05
C SER A 2 3.42 -10.59 25.82
N GLN A 3 4.73 -10.51 26.01
CA GLN A 3 5.69 -10.66 24.93
C GLN A 3 5.62 -12.11 24.43
N ARG A 4 5.32 -12.30 23.15
CA ARG A 4 5.35 -13.60 22.49
C ARG A 4 6.80 -14.09 22.44
N THR A 5 7.03 -15.36 22.79
CA THR A 5 8.37 -15.97 22.69
C THR A 5 8.72 -16.26 21.23
N PRO A 6 10.01 -16.42 20.85
CA PRO A 6 10.41 -16.84 19.51
C PRO A 6 9.70 -18.13 19.05
N GLN A 7 9.52 -19.09 19.94
CA GLN A 7 8.80 -20.35 19.67
C GLN A 7 7.31 -20.14 19.37
N ASP A 8 6.68 -19.13 19.99
CA ASP A 8 5.29 -18.76 19.69
C ASP A 8 5.16 -18.16 18.29
N VAL A 9 6.17 -17.42 17.83
CA VAL A 9 6.20 -16.83 16.48
C VAL A 9 6.39 -17.92 15.42
N ASP A 10 7.32 -18.84 15.61
CA ASP A 10 7.56 -19.96 14.69
C ASP A 10 6.32 -20.85 14.56
N ARG A 11 5.68 -21.16 15.68
CA ARG A 11 4.44 -21.96 15.72
C ARG A 11 3.29 -21.23 15.03
N LEU A 12 3.20 -19.91 15.19
CA LEU A 12 2.19 -19.09 14.53
C LEU A 12 2.41 -19.05 13.02
N VAL A 13 3.66 -18.87 12.57
CA VAL A 13 4.04 -18.91 11.14
C VAL A 13 3.68 -20.26 10.54
N GLU A 14 4.00 -21.37 11.21
CA GLU A 14 3.67 -22.71 10.73
C GLU A 14 2.15 -22.93 10.61
N LEU A 15 1.38 -22.52 11.61
CA LEU A 15 -0.08 -22.61 11.61
C LEU A 15 -0.71 -21.77 10.48
N ILE A 16 -0.23 -20.54 10.28
CA ILE A 16 -0.73 -19.65 9.23
C ILE A 16 -0.35 -20.21 7.86
N THR A 17 0.89 -20.65 7.67
CA THR A 17 1.36 -21.25 6.42
C THR A 17 0.51 -22.45 6.03
N ARG A 18 0.27 -23.40 6.93
CA ARG A 18 -0.61 -24.56 6.68
C ARG A 18 -2.04 -24.14 6.33
N ARG A 19 -2.60 -23.13 7.01
CA ARG A 19 -3.96 -22.65 6.74
C ARG A 19 -4.06 -21.97 5.38
N VAL A 20 -3.07 -21.18 5.03
CA VAL A 20 -2.99 -20.50 3.71
C VAL A 20 -2.80 -21.51 2.59
N GLU A 21 -1.95 -22.51 2.75
CA GLU A 21 -1.79 -23.60 1.78
C GLU A 21 -3.10 -24.38 1.56
N ALA A 22 -3.85 -24.63 2.63
CA ALA A 22 -5.15 -25.27 2.54
C ALA A 22 -6.18 -24.43 1.79
N GLU A 23 -6.23 -23.10 2.02
CA GLU A 23 -7.13 -22.18 1.32
C GLU A 23 -6.72 -21.99 -0.14
N LEU A 24 -5.42 -21.86 -0.44
CA LEU A 24 -4.90 -21.80 -1.81
C LEU A 24 -5.13 -23.12 -2.56
N GLY A 25 -5.11 -24.26 -1.88
CA GLY A 25 -5.49 -25.55 -2.46
C GLY A 25 -6.96 -25.58 -2.93
N LYS A 26 -7.86 -24.98 -2.16
CA LYS A 26 -9.29 -24.84 -2.51
C LYS A 26 -9.48 -23.92 -3.72
N LEU A 27 -8.74 -22.81 -3.83
CA LEU A 27 -8.79 -21.86 -4.96
C LEU A 27 -8.26 -22.48 -6.26
N ARG A 28 -7.29 -23.39 -6.20
CA ARG A 28 -6.78 -24.12 -7.36
C ARG A 28 -7.77 -25.13 -7.94
N GLY A 29 -8.75 -25.58 -7.13
CA GLY A 29 -9.81 -26.49 -7.55
C GLY A 29 -11.07 -25.81 -8.11
N ALA A 30 -11.20 -24.49 -7.96
CA ALA A 30 -12.31 -23.72 -8.49
C ALA A 30 -11.91 -23.12 -9.85
N ALA A 31 -12.28 -23.79 -10.92
CA ALA A 31 -12.25 -23.16 -12.25
C ALA A 31 -13.16 -21.92 -12.25
N PRO A 32 -12.79 -20.83 -12.94
CA PRO A 32 -13.63 -19.65 -12.98
C PRO A 32 -14.95 -19.99 -13.68
N ALA A 33 -16.05 -19.95 -12.94
CA ALA A 33 -17.37 -19.98 -13.52
C ALA A 33 -17.57 -18.70 -14.33
N ALA A 34 -17.65 -18.86 -15.62
CA ALA A 34 -17.99 -17.80 -16.56
C ALA A 34 -19.44 -17.34 -16.35
N THR A 35 -19.66 -16.06 -16.60
CA THR A 35 -20.90 -15.39 -16.95
C THR A 35 -21.95 -15.16 -15.86
N GLY A 36 -21.98 -13.93 -15.36
CA GLY A 36 -23.18 -13.29 -14.86
C GLY A 36 -23.47 -12.07 -15.71
N GLU A 37 -24.56 -12.10 -16.45
CA GLU A 37 -25.06 -11.01 -17.30
C GLU A 37 -25.18 -9.71 -16.53
N GLY A 38 -24.61 -8.64 -17.08
CA GLY A 38 -24.63 -7.31 -16.50
C GLY A 38 -26.05 -6.75 -16.44
N ARG A 39 -26.52 -6.44 -15.24
CA ARG A 39 -27.71 -5.59 -15.05
C ARG A 39 -27.27 -4.13 -15.17
N SER A 40 -27.75 -3.46 -16.21
CA SER A 40 -27.51 -2.03 -16.40
C SER A 40 -28.20 -1.22 -15.29
N CYS A 41 -27.43 -0.36 -14.63
CA CYS A 41 -27.95 0.66 -13.73
C CYS A 41 -28.49 1.83 -14.59
N GLY A 42 -29.80 2.06 -14.54
CA GLY A 42 -30.48 3.07 -15.37
C GLY A 42 -30.23 4.53 -15.00
N ALA A 43 -29.29 4.82 -14.10
CA ALA A 43 -29.03 6.18 -13.59
C ALA A 43 -27.58 6.67 -13.80
N CYS A 44 -26.74 5.95 -14.55
CA CYS A 44 -25.36 6.35 -14.79
C CYS A 44 -25.20 6.98 -16.18
N PRO A 45 -24.75 8.25 -16.31
CA PRO A 45 -24.54 8.89 -17.61
C PRO A 45 -23.31 8.35 -18.36
N ALA A 46 -22.43 7.58 -17.72
CA ALA A 46 -21.33 6.89 -18.38
C ALA A 46 -21.80 5.50 -18.87
N ARG A 47 -22.00 5.37 -20.14
CA ARG A 47 -22.40 4.10 -20.78
C ARG A 47 -21.28 3.06 -20.61
N GLY A 48 -21.53 2.07 -19.77
CA GLY A 48 -20.78 0.84 -19.71
C GLY A 48 -19.89 0.69 -18.47
N GLN A 49 -20.26 -0.28 -17.65
CA GLN A 49 -19.46 -0.89 -16.57
C GLN A 49 -19.30 -0.10 -15.27
N CYS A 50 -20.40 0.08 -14.52
CA CYS A 50 -20.31 0.17 -13.08
C CYS A 50 -20.34 -1.24 -12.50
N ASP A 51 -19.22 -1.76 -12.01
CA ASP A 51 -19.24 -2.95 -11.17
C ASP A 51 -19.65 -2.51 -9.74
N ALA A 52 -20.92 -2.74 -9.42
CA ALA A 52 -21.47 -2.41 -8.10
C ALA A 52 -20.68 -3.08 -6.95
N ARG A 53 -20.02 -4.20 -7.19
CA ARG A 53 -19.18 -4.90 -6.21
C ARG A 53 -17.86 -4.15 -5.95
N ALA A 54 -17.25 -3.55 -6.97
CA ALA A 54 -16.04 -2.75 -6.80
C ALA A 54 -16.33 -1.47 -5.99
N VAL A 55 -17.50 -0.85 -6.20
CA VAL A 55 -17.94 0.32 -5.43
C VAL A 55 -18.28 -0.07 -3.99
N THR A 56 -18.99 -1.17 -3.78
CA THR A 56 -19.32 -1.67 -2.43
C THR A 56 -18.06 -2.09 -1.67
N GLY A 57 -17.13 -2.81 -2.31
CA GLY A 57 -15.85 -3.18 -1.70
C GLY A 57 -14.97 -1.97 -1.33
N ALA A 58 -15.02 -0.88 -2.11
CA ALA A 58 -14.31 0.35 -1.77
C ALA A 58 -14.96 1.07 -0.58
N ILE A 59 -16.29 1.04 -0.46
CA ILE A 59 -17.04 1.61 0.68
C ILE A 59 -16.76 0.80 1.94
N ASP A 60 -16.81 -0.52 1.87
CA ASP A 60 -16.59 -1.43 3.00
C ASP A 60 -15.10 -1.41 3.46
N ALA A 61 -14.17 -1.10 2.55
CA ALA A 61 -12.75 -0.88 2.87
C ALA A 61 -12.45 0.50 3.50
N GLY A 62 -13.47 1.26 3.90
CA GLY A 62 -13.32 2.54 4.60
C GLY A 62 -13.20 3.76 3.68
N ALA A 63 -13.58 3.67 2.41
CA ALA A 63 -13.78 4.83 1.55
C ALA A 63 -15.08 5.58 1.98
N ALA A 64 -15.06 6.13 3.19
CA ALA A 64 -16.19 6.84 3.80
C ALA A 64 -16.50 8.19 3.13
N ARG A 65 -15.90 8.48 2.00
CA ARG A 65 -16.18 9.66 1.17
C ARG A 65 -16.07 9.30 -0.31
N ILE A 66 -17.12 8.75 -0.88
CA ILE A 66 -17.42 9.07 -2.27
C ILE A 66 -17.89 10.52 -2.21
N SER A 67 -16.94 11.42 -2.47
CA SER A 67 -17.12 12.84 -2.27
C SER A 67 -18.24 13.38 -3.16
N ALA A 68 -19.17 14.12 -2.56
CA ALA A 68 -20.13 14.97 -3.24
C ALA A 68 -19.49 16.18 -3.98
N THR A 69 -18.16 16.16 -4.22
CA THR A 69 -17.41 17.18 -4.92
C THR A 69 -16.82 16.67 -6.26
N VAL A 70 -17.53 15.76 -6.93
CA VAL A 70 -17.29 15.59 -8.37
C VAL A 70 -18.03 16.72 -9.06
N GLY A 71 -17.41 17.92 -9.08
CA GLY A 71 -17.84 19.02 -9.92
C GLY A 71 -17.74 18.59 -11.38
N VAL A 72 -18.41 19.34 -12.26
CA VAL A 72 -18.44 19.11 -13.72
C VAL A 72 -17.05 19.07 -14.37
N ASP A 73 -16.00 19.47 -13.62
CA ASP A 73 -14.58 19.54 -14.03
C ASP A 73 -13.69 18.44 -13.41
N ALA A 74 -14.27 17.41 -12.77
CA ALA A 74 -13.47 16.32 -12.22
C ALA A 74 -12.82 15.50 -13.34
N PRO A 75 -11.52 15.14 -13.21
CA PRO A 75 -10.86 14.30 -14.20
C PRO A 75 -11.59 12.97 -14.40
N PRO A 76 -11.60 12.42 -15.61
CA PRO A 76 -12.45 11.28 -15.99
C PRO A 76 -12.22 10.02 -15.15
N CYS A 77 -11.00 9.82 -14.63
CA CYS A 77 -10.63 8.68 -13.79
C CYS A 77 -10.42 9.07 -12.30
N SER A 78 -11.04 10.16 -11.86
CA SER A 78 -10.86 10.68 -10.49
C SER A 78 -11.42 9.78 -9.39
N HIS A 79 -12.26 8.80 -9.71
CA HIS A 79 -12.81 7.85 -8.74
C HIS A 79 -11.74 6.99 -8.03
N VAL A 80 -10.54 6.82 -8.63
CA VAL A 80 -9.42 6.14 -7.97
C VAL A 80 -8.57 7.09 -7.10
N ALA A 81 -8.77 8.41 -7.16
CA ALA A 81 -7.97 9.39 -6.43
C ALA A 81 -7.93 9.11 -4.90
N PRO A 82 -9.05 8.75 -4.23
CA PRO A 82 -9.02 8.42 -2.80
C PRO A 82 -8.21 7.17 -2.43
N LEU A 83 -7.79 6.37 -3.42
CA LEU A 83 -6.95 5.21 -3.22
C LEU A 83 -5.46 5.50 -3.46
N ILE A 84 -5.11 6.71 -3.90
CA ILE A 84 -3.75 7.04 -4.33
C ILE A 84 -2.94 7.63 -3.17
N ASP A 85 -1.76 7.05 -2.93
CA ASP A 85 -0.66 7.63 -2.18
C ASP A 85 0.29 8.33 -3.18
N HIS A 86 0.15 9.66 -3.31
CA HIS A 86 0.99 10.46 -4.19
C HIS A 86 2.42 10.50 -3.65
N THR A 87 3.40 10.04 -4.43
CA THR A 87 4.69 9.64 -3.89
C THR A 87 5.86 10.41 -4.51
N LEU A 88 6.72 10.99 -3.65
CA LEU A 88 7.98 11.63 -4.02
C LEU A 88 9.09 11.22 -3.04
N LEU A 89 9.95 10.27 -3.46
CA LEU A 89 10.97 9.65 -2.60
C LEU A 89 12.41 9.80 -3.13
N LYS A 90 12.61 10.53 -4.23
CA LYS A 90 13.97 10.80 -4.72
C LYS A 90 14.76 11.59 -3.66
N PRO A 91 16.03 11.23 -3.40
CA PRO A 91 16.83 11.87 -2.33
C PRO A 91 17.09 13.35 -2.57
N GLU A 92 17.15 13.77 -3.83
CA GLU A 92 17.35 15.16 -4.25
C GLU A 92 16.05 15.98 -4.34
N ALA A 93 14.92 15.50 -3.81
CA ALA A 93 13.65 16.21 -3.84
C ALA A 93 13.76 17.60 -3.20
N THR A 94 13.46 18.63 -3.97
CA THR A 94 13.50 20.03 -3.54
C THR A 94 12.24 20.44 -2.77
N ARG A 95 12.31 21.56 -2.03
CA ARG A 95 11.15 22.12 -1.33
C ARG A 95 10.01 22.51 -2.27
N ASP A 96 10.34 22.95 -3.49
CA ASP A 96 9.33 23.33 -4.48
C ASP A 96 8.62 22.10 -5.03
N GLU A 97 9.33 21.02 -5.33
CA GLU A 97 8.73 19.74 -5.72
C GLU A 97 7.86 19.14 -4.63
N LEU A 98 8.30 19.21 -3.37
CA LEU A 98 7.51 18.77 -2.23
C LEU A 98 6.23 19.58 -2.05
N ARG A 99 6.30 20.90 -2.25
CA ARG A 99 5.14 21.79 -2.25
C ARG A 99 4.19 21.43 -3.39
N GLN A 100 4.73 21.27 -4.61
CA GLN A 100 3.94 20.89 -5.77
C GLN A 100 3.16 19.60 -5.53
N VAL A 101 3.83 18.53 -5.07
CA VAL A 101 3.20 17.23 -4.79
C VAL A 101 2.09 17.36 -3.72
N ALA A 102 2.31 18.17 -2.68
CA ALA A 102 1.31 18.40 -1.64
C ALA A 102 0.08 19.16 -2.18
N GLU A 103 0.28 20.21 -2.98
CA GLU A 103 -0.82 20.97 -3.59
C GLU A 103 -1.58 20.14 -4.64
N GLU A 104 -0.89 19.31 -5.42
CA GLU A 104 -1.51 18.35 -6.32
C GLU A 104 -2.42 17.38 -5.56
N ALA A 105 -1.94 16.83 -4.44
CA ALA A 105 -2.71 15.89 -3.63
C ALA A 105 -3.99 16.54 -3.07
N LYS A 106 -3.92 17.78 -2.62
CA LYS A 106 -5.08 18.56 -2.18
C LYS A 106 -6.07 18.78 -3.32
N ARG A 107 -5.55 19.22 -4.48
CA ARG A 107 -6.36 19.55 -5.66
C ARG A 107 -7.13 18.36 -6.21
N TYR A 108 -6.51 17.19 -6.25
CA TYR A 108 -7.11 15.98 -6.83
C TYR A 108 -7.76 15.06 -5.78
N GLY A 109 -7.68 15.39 -4.50
CA GLY A 109 -8.28 14.60 -3.43
C GLY A 109 -7.61 13.23 -3.23
N PHE A 110 -6.27 13.16 -3.37
CA PHE A 110 -5.55 11.92 -3.09
C PHE A 110 -5.63 11.55 -1.61
N ALA A 111 -5.48 10.25 -1.32
CA ALA A 111 -5.52 9.76 0.06
C ALA A 111 -4.40 10.35 0.91
N THR A 112 -3.19 10.38 0.34
CA THR A 112 -1.98 10.75 1.08
C THR A 112 -0.90 11.36 0.18
N VAL A 113 0.13 11.93 0.84
CA VAL A 113 1.43 12.26 0.23
C VAL A 113 2.52 11.48 0.96
N CYS A 114 3.28 10.66 0.20
CA CYS A 114 4.33 9.80 0.73
C CYS A 114 5.72 10.38 0.43
N VAL A 115 6.50 10.67 1.49
CA VAL A 115 7.83 11.30 1.40
C VAL A 115 8.84 10.64 2.32
N ASN A 116 10.13 10.98 2.14
CA ASN A 116 11.18 10.62 3.08
C ASN A 116 10.95 11.28 4.45
N SER A 117 11.36 10.62 5.54
CA SER A 117 11.12 11.05 6.93
C SER A 117 11.56 12.49 7.21
N ALA A 118 12.67 12.94 6.61
CA ALA A 118 13.19 14.31 6.72
C ALA A 118 12.23 15.40 6.17
N ASN A 119 11.32 15.04 5.26
CA ASN A 119 10.43 15.97 4.57
C ASN A 119 9.01 16.03 5.18
N VAL A 120 8.71 15.12 6.12
CA VAL A 120 7.36 14.97 6.68
C VAL A 120 6.85 16.26 7.30
N ARG A 121 7.64 16.92 8.15
CA ARG A 121 7.23 18.16 8.83
C ARG A 121 6.80 19.26 7.85
N PHE A 122 7.58 19.43 6.78
CA PHE A 122 7.28 20.43 5.76
C PHE A 122 5.99 20.10 4.99
N VAL A 123 5.82 18.84 4.58
CA VAL A 123 4.63 18.39 3.86
C VAL A 123 3.40 18.41 4.77
N ALA A 124 3.52 17.99 6.02
CA ALA A 124 2.43 18.01 6.99
C ALA A 124 1.87 19.44 7.21
N GLN A 125 2.74 20.45 7.25
CA GLN A 125 2.31 21.86 7.36
C GLN A 125 1.49 22.33 6.14
N ILE A 126 1.85 21.89 4.93
CA ILE A 126 1.11 22.26 3.70
C ILE A 126 -0.24 21.53 3.64
N LEU A 127 -0.27 20.28 4.12
CA LEU A 127 -1.47 19.44 4.08
C LEU A 127 -2.45 19.72 5.22
N ASP A 128 -2.09 20.57 6.18
CA ASP A 128 -2.94 20.85 7.33
C ASP A 128 -4.33 21.35 6.91
N GLY A 129 -5.38 20.83 7.55
CA GLY A 129 -6.76 21.12 7.23
C GLY A 129 -7.31 20.55 5.92
N SER A 130 -6.50 19.89 5.08
CA SER A 130 -6.94 19.41 3.76
C SER A 130 -7.60 18.02 3.77
N GLY A 131 -7.45 17.25 4.81
CA GLY A 131 -7.86 15.84 4.87
C GLY A 131 -6.90 14.85 4.20
N VAL A 132 -5.92 15.32 3.40
CA VAL A 132 -4.84 14.50 2.83
C VAL A 132 -3.80 14.21 3.91
N LYS A 133 -3.37 12.94 4.03
CA LYS A 133 -2.48 12.53 5.12
C LYS A 133 -1.02 12.46 4.67
N PRO A 134 -0.05 13.00 5.43
CA PRO A 134 1.37 12.77 5.17
C PRO A 134 1.78 11.35 5.61
N ILE A 135 2.55 10.65 4.76
CA ILE A 135 3.20 9.36 5.05
C ILE A 135 4.70 9.58 5.11
N ALA A 136 5.36 8.93 6.08
CA ALA A 136 6.80 8.75 6.13
C ALA A 136 7.20 7.34 5.70
N VAL A 137 8.26 7.19 4.90
CA VAL A 137 8.95 5.91 4.77
C VAL A 137 9.94 5.73 5.91
N VAL A 138 10.19 4.48 6.35
CA VAL A 138 11.07 4.12 7.47
C VAL A 138 11.95 2.94 7.09
N GLY A 139 13.24 3.00 7.45
CA GLY A 139 14.23 2.01 7.07
C GLY A 139 14.40 1.89 5.54
N PHE A 140 14.10 2.95 4.84
CA PHE A 140 13.92 2.96 3.39
C PHE A 140 15.23 3.34 2.66
N PRO A 141 15.51 2.73 1.47
CA PRO A 141 14.72 1.68 0.80
C PRO A 141 15.13 0.25 1.14
N THR A 142 16.17 0.03 1.95
CA THR A 142 16.84 -1.27 2.07
C THR A 142 16.23 -2.22 3.10
N GLY A 143 15.54 -1.70 4.11
CA GLY A 143 15.04 -2.48 5.24
C GLY A 143 16.11 -3.02 6.20
N ALA A 144 17.40 -2.76 5.93
CA ALA A 144 18.54 -3.35 6.62
C ALA A 144 18.98 -2.57 7.89
N ALA A 145 18.23 -1.55 8.30
CA ALA A 145 18.47 -0.86 9.56
C ALA A 145 18.02 -1.74 10.75
N THR A 146 18.62 -1.50 11.93
CA THR A 146 18.20 -2.19 13.15
C THR A 146 16.76 -1.82 13.54
N ALA A 147 16.07 -2.71 14.26
CA ALA A 147 14.71 -2.45 14.76
C ALA A 147 14.64 -1.17 15.60
N SER A 148 15.64 -0.91 16.45
CA SER A 148 15.72 0.30 17.27
C SER A 148 15.88 1.57 16.43
N ALA A 149 16.67 1.53 15.34
CA ALA A 149 16.82 2.67 14.43
C ALA A 149 15.51 2.97 13.69
N LYS A 150 14.82 1.94 13.15
CA LYS A 150 13.50 2.09 12.52
C LYS A 150 12.45 2.63 13.51
N ALA A 151 12.43 2.12 14.74
CA ALA A 151 11.53 2.59 15.78
C ALA A 151 11.82 4.07 16.16
N TYR A 152 13.08 4.48 16.19
CA TYR A 152 13.44 5.87 16.42
C TYR A 152 12.96 6.78 15.28
N GLU A 153 13.26 6.40 14.02
CA GLU A 153 12.82 7.12 12.83
C GLU A 153 11.28 7.24 12.79
N THR A 154 10.58 6.18 13.17
CA THR A 154 9.11 6.16 13.26
C THR A 154 8.60 7.21 14.27
N ARG A 155 9.14 7.22 15.50
CA ARG A 155 8.74 8.21 16.51
C ARG A 155 9.00 9.64 16.05
N GLU A 156 10.13 9.88 15.40
CA GLU A 156 10.48 11.17 14.83
C GLU A 156 9.48 11.58 13.74
N ALA A 157 9.19 10.67 12.80
CA ALA A 157 8.23 10.92 11.72
C ALA A 157 6.82 11.24 12.26
N VAL A 158 6.35 10.49 13.27
CA VAL A 158 5.04 10.73 13.91
C VAL A 158 5.01 12.09 14.61
N ARG A 159 6.06 12.47 15.34
CA ARG A 159 6.19 13.81 15.97
C ARG A 159 6.18 14.92 14.92
N ASN A 160 6.74 14.68 13.75
CA ASN A 160 6.78 15.62 12.63
C ASN A 160 5.47 15.65 11.82
N GLY A 161 4.46 14.88 12.21
CA GLY A 161 3.11 14.94 11.64
C GLY A 161 2.74 13.81 10.70
N ALA A 162 3.55 12.75 10.56
CA ALA A 162 3.16 11.57 9.81
C ALA A 162 1.85 10.97 10.37
N LYS A 163 0.92 10.63 9.48
CA LYS A 163 -0.36 10.00 9.79
C LYS A 163 -0.43 8.54 9.34
N GLU A 164 0.55 8.09 8.56
CA GLU A 164 0.78 6.71 8.17
C GLU A 164 2.30 6.49 8.04
N ILE A 165 2.76 5.26 8.24
CA ILE A 165 4.17 4.86 8.14
C ILE A 165 4.30 3.71 7.14
N ASP A 166 5.24 3.82 6.19
CA ASP A 166 5.60 2.76 5.25
C ASP A 166 7.01 2.25 5.61
N MET A 167 7.13 1.18 6.40
CA MET A 167 8.42 0.58 6.76
C MET A 167 8.87 -0.48 5.75
N VAL A 168 10.17 -0.65 5.57
CA VAL A 168 10.71 -1.75 4.76
C VAL A 168 11.06 -2.95 5.64
N LEU A 169 10.62 -4.13 5.20
CA LEU A 169 10.92 -5.43 5.81
C LEU A 169 12.44 -5.67 5.90
N ASN A 170 12.91 -6.31 6.96
CA ASN A 170 14.27 -6.85 6.98
C ASN A 170 14.34 -8.12 6.12
N ILE A 171 14.62 -7.93 4.82
CA ILE A 171 14.63 -8.99 3.81
C ILE A 171 15.71 -10.03 4.13
N GLY A 172 16.88 -9.59 4.61
CA GLY A 172 17.98 -10.49 4.96
C GLY A 172 17.60 -11.45 6.09
N ALA A 173 16.95 -10.96 7.13
CA ALA A 173 16.46 -11.78 8.23
C ALA A 173 15.39 -12.79 7.75
N LEU A 174 14.46 -12.35 6.90
CA LEU A 174 13.45 -13.24 6.33
C LEU A 174 14.10 -14.37 5.52
N LYS A 175 15.05 -14.06 4.64
CA LYS A 175 15.78 -15.06 3.82
C LYS A 175 16.62 -16.00 4.68
N SER A 176 17.12 -15.53 5.80
CA SER A 176 17.82 -16.35 6.80
C SER A 176 16.87 -17.17 7.68
N LYS A 177 15.55 -17.07 7.45
CA LYS A 177 14.50 -17.72 8.25
C LYS A 177 14.50 -17.30 9.72
N ASP A 178 15.10 -16.15 10.04
CA ASP A 178 15.03 -15.56 11.39
C ASP A 178 13.70 -14.81 11.55
N TYR A 179 12.63 -15.58 11.64
CA TYR A 179 11.25 -15.05 11.70
C TYR A 179 10.98 -14.28 13.01
N ALA A 180 11.67 -14.66 14.07
CA ALA A 180 11.60 -13.95 15.35
C ALA A 180 12.15 -12.52 15.23
N LEU A 181 13.28 -12.34 14.56
CA LEU A 181 13.85 -11.03 14.29
C LEU A 181 12.94 -10.22 13.35
N VAL A 182 12.40 -10.83 12.30
CA VAL A 182 11.46 -10.15 11.38
C VAL A 182 10.22 -9.65 12.13
N HIS A 183 9.63 -10.49 12.98
CA HIS A 183 8.48 -10.09 13.80
C HIS A 183 8.84 -8.96 14.77
N ALA A 184 9.96 -9.07 15.47
CA ALA A 184 10.41 -8.07 16.44
C ALA A 184 10.71 -6.71 15.75
N ASP A 185 11.27 -6.73 14.56
CA ASP A 185 11.55 -5.53 13.74
C ASP A 185 10.25 -4.79 13.38
N ILE A 186 9.24 -5.51 12.88
CA ILE A 186 7.94 -4.93 12.55
C ILE A 186 7.20 -4.46 13.80
N ALA A 187 7.16 -5.27 14.85
CA ALA A 187 6.48 -4.93 16.10
C ALA A 187 7.07 -3.67 16.75
N ALA A 188 8.41 -3.50 16.71
CA ALA A 188 9.06 -2.31 17.23
C ALA A 188 8.63 -1.02 16.50
N VAL A 189 8.37 -1.11 15.19
CA VAL A 189 7.86 0.03 14.40
C VAL A 189 6.37 0.26 14.71
N VAL A 190 5.56 -0.79 14.80
CA VAL A 190 4.14 -0.69 15.16
C VAL A 190 3.96 -0.07 16.54
N ASP A 191 4.71 -0.52 17.53
CA ASP A 191 4.70 0.05 18.89
C ASP A 191 5.14 1.53 18.89
N ALA A 192 6.19 1.85 18.12
CA ALA A 192 6.70 3.23 18.02
C ALA A 192 5.70 4.16 17.30
N ALA A 193 4.91 3.65 16.37
CA ALA A 193 3.87 4.39 15.65
C ALA A 193 2.61 4.63 16.51
N GLY A 194 2.36 3.81 17.52
CA GLY A 194 1.20 3.92 18.41
C GLY A 194 -0.11 3.71 17.66
N LYS A 195 -0.91 4.79 17.49
CA LYS A 195 -2.19 4.73 16.76
C LYS A 195 -2.04 4.98 15.26
N VAL A 196 -0.84 5.33 14.79
CA VAL A 196 -0.59 5.62 13.37
C VAL A 196 -0.45 4.27 12.63
N PRO A 197 -1.23 4.02 11.57
CA PRO A 197 -1.17 2.75 10.84
C PRO A 197 0.19 2.56 10.15
N VAL A 198 0.71 1.34 10.25
CA VAL A 198 1.98 0.92 9.66
C VAL A 198 1.70 0.01 8.46
N LYS A 199 2.39 0.28 7.35
CA LYS A 199 2.42 -0.59 6.17
C LYS A 199 3.80 -1.22 6.05
N VAL A 200 3.86 -2.52 5.84
CA VAL A 200 5.11 -3.27 5.67
C VAL A 200 5.39 -3.47 4.19
N ILE A 201 6.46 -2.85 3.69
CA ILE A 201 6.96 -3.05 2.32
C ILE A 201 7.72 -4.36 2.28
N LEU A 202 7.18 -5.33 1.56
CA LEU A 202 7.75 -6.67 1.44
C LEU A 202 8.93 -6.72 0.45
N GLU A 203 8.95 -5.85 -0.56
CA GLU A 203 9.84 -5.87 -1.72
C GLU A 203 9.71 -7.20 -2.49
N THR A 204 8.50 -7.44 -3.00
CA THR A 204 8.08 -8.75 -3.55
C THR A 204 8.98 -9.29 -4.65
N SER A 205 9.68 -8.42 -5.39
CA SER A 205 10.65 -8.82 -6.42
C SER A 205 11.91 -9.50 -5.87
N LYS A 206 12.17 -9.41 -4.57
CA LYS A 206 13.29 -10.06 -3.87
C LYS A 206 12.89 -11.35 -3.17
N LEU A 207 11.59 -11.67 -3.16
CA LEU A 207 11.02 -12.77 -2.39
C LEU A 207 10.47 -13.87 -3.29
N GLU A 208 10.73 -15.10 -2.91
CA GLU A 208 10.05 -16.27 -3.44
C GLU A 208 8.60 -16.31 -2.95
N ARG A 209 7.76 -17.15 -3.58
CA ARG A 209 6.34 -17.23 -3.26
C ARG A 209 6.08 -17.52 -1.78
N ASP A 210 6.79 -18.51 -1.21
CA ASP A 210 6.62 -18.92 0.19
C ASP A 210 7.12 -17.82 1.15
N GLU A 211 8.19 -17.12 0.79
CA GLU A 211 8.69 -15.98 1.54
C GLU A 211 7.67 -14.84 1.59
N LYS A 212 6.94 -14.58 0.49
CA LYS A 212 5.84 -13.59 0.45
C LYS A 212 4.70 -13.99 1.40
N VAL A 213 4.33 -15.28 1.42
CA VAL A 213 3.31 -15.82 2.33
C VAL A 213 3.72 -15.58 3.78
N ILE A 214 4.94 -15.98 4.14
CA ILE A 214 5.48 -15.86 5.49
C ILE A 214 5.57 -14.37 5.90
N ALA A 215 6.07 -13.51 5.03
CA ALA A 215 6.18 -12.07 5.30
C ALA A 215 4.81 -11.41 5.56
N CYS A 216 3.78 -11.77 4.80
CA CYS A 216 2.41 -11.31 5.03
C CYS A 216 1.88 -11.78 6.39
N ALA A 217 2.08 -13.07 6.72
CA ALA A 217 1.64 -13.66 7.96
C ALA A 217 2.32 -13.02 9.19
N ILE A 218 3.64 -12.82 9.12
CA ILE A 218 4.39 -12.15 10.19
C ILE A 218 3.95 -10.68 10.33
N SER A 219 3.76 -9.96 9.22
CA SER A 219 3.29 -8.58 9.23
C SER A 219 1.95 -8.45 9.95
N LYS A 220 1.01 -9.36 9.66
CA LYS A 220 -0.29 -9.42 10.33
C LYS A 220 -0.15 -9.74 11.81
N ALA A 221 0.68 -10.72 12.16
CA ALA A 221 0.92 -11.12 13.53
C ALA A 221 1.57 -10.01 14.39
N ALA A 222 2.41 -9.18 13.77
CA ALA A 222 3.07 -8.04 14.40
C ALA A 222 2.16 -6.80 14.52
N GLY A 223 0.91 -6.85 14.02
CA GLY A 223 -0.07 -5.77 14.15
C GLY A 223 0.04 -4.68 13.09
N ALA A 224 0.69 -4.95 11.95
CA ALA A 224 0.69 -4.01 10.83
C ALA A 224 -0.72 -3.83 10.25
N ALA A 225 -1.03 -2.61 9.80
CA ALA A 225 -2.32 -2.29 9.20
C ALA A 225 -2.38 -2.64 7.71
N PHE A 226 -1.24 -2.69 7.02
CA PHE A 226 -1.13 -2.99 5.60
C PHE A 226 0.12 -3.82 5.31
N VAL A 227 0.06 -4.57 4.21
CA VAL A 227 1.23 -5.03 3.45
C VAL A 227 1.33 -4.25 2.14
N LYS A 228 2.57 -3.97 1.70
CA LYS A 228 2.86 -3.20 0.48
C LYS A 228 3.86 -3.98 -0.37
N THR A 229 3.69 -3.97 -1.69
CA THR A 229 4.54 -4.76 -2.59
C THR A 229 5.98 -4.30 -2.61
N SER A 230 6.25 -3.04 -2.92
CA SER A 230 7.59 -2.62 -3.37
C SER A 230 7.96 -1.22 -2.90
N THR A 231 9.28 -0.98 -2.78
CA THR A 231 9.85 0.36 -2.55
C THR A 231 9.83 1.22 -3.82
N GLY A 232 9.97 0.58 -4.98
CA GLY A 232 10.25 1.21 -6.25
C GLY A 232 11.74 1.33 -6.60
N PHE A 233 12.62 1.11 -5.63
CA PHE A 233 14.09 1.15 -5.77
C PHE A 233 14.70 -0.25 -5.93
N GLY A 234 13.95 -1.32 -5.63
CA GLY A 234 14.43 -2.71 -5.66
C GLY A 234 14.48 -3.37 -7.05
N GLY A 235 14.17 -2.64 -8.11
CA GLY A 235 14.22 -3.14 -9.50
C GLY A 235 12.96 -3.87 -9.97
N GLY A 236 11.95 -4.06 -9.10
CA GLY A 236 10.63 -4.65 -9.42
C GLY A 236 9.48 -3.71 -9.13
N GLY A 237 8.24 -4.22 -9.24
CA GLY A 237 7.02 -3.47 -8.99
C GLY A 237 5.86 -4.38 -8.61
N ALA A 238 4.67 -3.80 -8.46
CA ALA A 238 3.45 -4.54 -8.18
C ALA A 238 3.03 -5.38 -9.38
N THR A 239 2.56 -6.59 -9.11
CA THR A 239 1.89 -7.46 -10.07
C THR A 239 0.51 -7.85 -9.53
N ALA A 240 -0.45 -8.09 -10.42
CA ALA A 240 -1.77 -8.55 -10.01
C ALA A 240 -1.71 -9.90 -9.26
N GLU A 241 -0.76 -10.76 -9.63
CA GLU A 241 -0.52 -12.04 -8.97
C GLU A 241 -0.07 -11.84 -7.51
N ASP A 242 0.92 -10.96 -7.26
CA ASP A 242 1.40 -10.68 -5.91
C ASP A 242 0.29 -10.04 -5.06
N ILE A 243 -0.47 -9.11 -5.62
CA ILE A 243 -1.60 -8.48 -4.92
C ILE A 243 -2.65 -9.51 -4.53
N GLY A 244 -3.04 -10.40 -5.47
CA GLY A 244 -3.99 -11.48 -5.19
C GLY A 244 -3.48 -12.44 -4.11
N LEU A 245 -2.21 -12.81 -4.17
CA LEU A 245 -1.57 -13.63 -3.14
C LEU A 245 -1.59 -12.93 -1.77
N MET A 246 -1.14 -11.68 -1.70
CA MET A 246 -1.12 -10.91 -0.46
C MET A 246 -2.52 -10.76 0.14
N ARG A 247 -3.54 -10.43 -0.68
CA ARG A 247 -4.95 -10.33 -0.25
C ARG A 247 -5.46 -11.66 0.32
N ALA A 248 -5.18 -12.78 -0.35
CA ALA A 248 -5.60 -14.10 0.10
C ALA A 248 -5.04 -14.46 1.49
N ILE A 249 -3.82 -14.00 1.80
CA ILE A 249 -3.15 -14.31 3.08
C ILE A 249 -3.63 -13.38 4.19
N VAL A 250 -3.68 -12.07 3.94
CA VAL A 250 -4.00 -11.10 5.00
C VAL A 250 -5.51 -11.00 5.28
N GLY A 251 -6.37 -11.45 4.35
CA GLY A 251 -7.84 -11.34 4.48
C GLY A 251 -8.33 -9.91 4.29
N ASP A 252 -9.59 -9.65 4.66
CA ASP A 252 -10.26 -8.36 4.41
C ASP A 252 -10.00 -7.32 5.51
N ASP A 253 -9.56 -7.75 6.67
CA ASP A 253 -9.28 -6.92 7.85
C ASP A 253 -7.93 -6.18 7.79
N MET A 254 -7.09 -6.45 6.81
CA MET A 254 -5.80 -5.80 6.60
C MET A 254 -5.69 -5.23 5.19
N GLY A 255 -5.11 -4.03 5.06
CA GLY A 255 -4.94 -3.38 3.76
C GLY A 255 -3.83 -4.01 2.90
N VAL A 256 -3.99 -3.89 1.57
CA VAL A 256 -2.97 -4.26 0.58
C VAL A 256 -2.68 -3.05 -0.32
N LYS A 257 -1.42 -2.60 -0.34
CA LYS A 257 -0.96 -1.48 -1.15
C LYS A 257 -0.12 -1.97 -2.33
N ALA A 258 -0.56 -1.65 -3.54
CA ALA A 258 0.23 -1.85 -4.76
C ALA A 258 1.16 -0.66 -4.98
N SER A 259 2.45 -0.89 -5.16
CA SER A 259 3.44 0.16 -5.42
C SER A 259 4.54 -0.34 -6.35
N GLY A 260 5.09 0.60 -7.13
CA GLY A 260 6.11 0.26 -8.13
C GLY A 260 5.50 -0.16 -9.45
N GLY A 261 5.75 0.62 -10.50
CA GLY A 261 5.33 0.27 -11.86
C GLY A 261 3.88 0.62 -12.22
N VAL A 262 3.05 1.09 -11.30
CA VAL A 262 1.67 1.53 -11.58
C VAL A 262 1.72 2.93 -12.19
N ARG A 263 1.44 3.06 -13.50
CA ARG A 263 1.65 4.30 -14.25
C ARG A 263 0.44 4.77 -15.04
N SER A 264 -0.51 3.89 -15.31
CA SER A 264 -1.74 4.18 -16.03
C SER A 264 -2.96 3.89 -15.18
N PHE A 265 -4.11 4.36 -15.63
CA PHE A 265 -5.38 4.04 -15.02
C PHE A 265 -5.66 2.52 -15.08
N GLU A 266 -5.35 1.89 -16.21
CA GLU A 266 -5.51 0.45 -16.42
C GLU A 266 -4.66 -0.37 -15.45
N ASP A 267 -3.41 0.07 -15.19
CA ASP A 267 -2.55 -0.56 -14.19
C ASP A 267 -3.20 -0.46 -12.80
N ALA A 268 -3.65 0.74 -12.41
CA ALA A 268 -4.26 0.98 -11.11
C ALA A 268 -5.53 0.13 -10.93
N GLU A 269 -6.39 0.08 -11.95
CA GLU A 269 -7.61 -0.71 -11.97
C GLU A 269 -7.32 -2.22 -11.88
N ALA A 270 -6.29 -2.70 -12.58
CA ALA A 270 -5.86 -4.10 -12.49
C ALA A 270 -5.41 -4.47 -11.06
N MET A 271 -4.68 -3.58 -10.38
CA MET A 271 -4.29 -3.78 -8.98
C MET A 271 -5.49 -3.79 -8.04
N VAL A 272 -6.45 -2.87 -8.23
CA VAL A 272 -7.69 -2.84 -7.43
C VAL A 272 -8.52 -4.11 -7.63
N ARG A 273 -8.69 -4.56 -8.88
CA ARG A 273 -9.38 -5.82 -9.18
C ARG A 273 -8.69 -7.05 -8.57
N ALA A 274 -7.37 -7.00 -8.44
CA ALA A 274 -6.61 -8.08 -7.79
C ALA A 274 -6.69 -8.04 -6.25
N GLY A 275 -7.28 -7.00 -5.66
CA GLY A 275 -7.49 -6.89 -4.21
C GLY A 275 -6.69 -5.78 -3.51
N ALA A 276 -6.02 -4.88 -4.24
CA ALA A 276 -5.42 -3.71 -3.64
C ALA A 276 -6.51 -2.70 -3.24
N ASN A 277 -6.36 -2.10 -2.07
CA ASN A 277 -7.19 -0.99 -1.60
C ASN A 277 -6.39 0.31 -1.40
N ARG A 278 -5.12 0.32 -1.83
CA ARG A 278 -4.25 1.48 -1.88
C ARG A 278 -3.25 1.36 -3.03
N ILE A 279 -2.95 2.47 -3.69
CA ILE A 279 -2.03 2.55 -4.83
C ILE A 279 -0.95 3.58 -4.54
N GLY A 280 0.32 3.17 -4.53
CA GLY A 280 1.46 4.06 -4.38
C GLY A 280 2.11 4.35 -5.73
N THR A 281 2.12 5.61 -6.15
CA THR A 281 2.66 6.02 -7.46
C THR A 281 3.14 7.47 -7.48
N SER A 282 4.10 7.77 -8.35
CA SER A 282 4.49 9.13 -8.74
C SER A 282 3.73 9.64 -9.97
N SER A 283 2.97 8.76 -10.65
CA SER A 283 2.21 9.09 -11.87
C SER A 283 0.73 9.41 -11.57
N SER A 284 0.42 9.86 -10.35
CA SER A 284 -0.95 10.03 -9.86
C SER A 284 -1.81 10.91 -10.77
N ILE A 285 -1.24 12.00 -11.29
CA ILE A 285 -1.94 12.96 -12.16
C ILE A 285 -2.34 12.29 -13.48
N ALA A 286 -1.40 11.57 -14.12
CA ALA A 286 -1.67 10.86 -15.35
C ALA A 286 -2.78 9.80 -15.17
N ILE A 287 -2.75 9.09 -14.03
CA ILE A 287 -3.77 8.07 -13.70
C ILE A 287 -5.16 8.71 -13.60
N VAL A 288 -5.34 9.77 -12.80
CA VAL A 288 -6.68 10.37 -12.61
C VAL A 288 -7.20 11.10 -13.83
N LYS A 289 -6.30 11.56 -14.73
CA LYS A 289 -6.65 12.15 -16.02
C LYS A 289 -6.85 11.12 -17.14
N CYS A 290 -6.66 9.83 -16.88
CA CYS A 290 -6.64 8.76 -17.87
C CYS A 290 -5.65 9.03 -19.02
N GLU A 291 -4.52 9.68 -18.73
CA GLU A 291 -3.48 9.94 -19.71
C GLU A 291 -2.68 8.64 -19.96
N LYS A 292 -2.39 8.36 -21.22
CA LYS A 292 -1.51 7.24 -21.56
C LYS A 292 -0.09 7.57 -21.12
N PRO A 293 0.64 6.60 -20.51
CA PRO A 293 2.05 6.81 -20.17
C PRO A 293 2.85 7.24 -21.40
N ALA A 294 3.70 8.25 -21.24
CA ALA A 294 4.60 8.65 -22.33
C ALA A 294 5.52 7.47 -22.68
N ALA A 295 5.61 7.14 -23.98
CA ALA A 295 6.51 6.11 -24.47
C ALA A 295 7.96 6.47 -24.05
N GLY A 296 8.61 5.58 -23.25
CA GLY A 296 9.97 5.78 -22.78
C GLY A 296 10.13 6.52 -21.45
N ALA A 297 9.06 6.79 -20.69
CA ALA A 297 9.17 7.39 -19.36
C ALA A 297 10.06 6.53 -18.44
N LYS A 298 11.23 7.06 -18.06
CA LYS A 298 12.17 6.42 -17.13
C LYS A 298 11.49 6.22 -15.77
N LYS A 299 11.90 5.14 -15.08
CA LYS A 299 11.50 4.89 -13.68
C LYS A 299 11.94 6.08 -12.84
N SER A 300 11.02 6.93 -12.37
CA SER A 300 11.28 7.99 -11.40
C SER A 300 10.47 7.68 -10.15
N TYR A 301 11.16 7.58 -9.04
CA TYR A 301 10.57 7.59 -7.72
C TYR A 301 11.09 8.79 -6.94
#